data_f69598c0ba1fbd6a11de23e0c105869a
#
_entry.id   f69598c0ba1fbd6a11de23e0c105869a
#
_cell.length_a   1.000
_cell.length_b   1.000
_cell.length_c   1.000
_cell.angle_alpha   90.00
_cell.angle_beta   90.00
_cell.angle_gamma   90.00
#
_symmetry.space_group_name_H-M   'P 1'
#
loop_
_entity.id
_entity.type
_entity.pdbx_description
1 polymer ?
#
loop_
_entity_poly.entity_id
_entity_poly.type
_entity_poly.pdbx_seq_one_letter_code
_entity_poly.pdbx_strand_id
1 'polypeptide(L)'
;KIVGNYSGMIVKAKRPGIVTFVDSNRILIDNADEYLLKTFRGLNERTCQSQKPIVKMGQKVKKGQIIADGASTVDGELAIGQNVLVAFNTFDGYNFEDAIVISQRLVRDDVFTSIHIDSLEVEVRDTKLGKEEFTCDIPNVSERQLMNLNEDGIIRNGARVGPGDILVGKVVPKSKNELTPEEKLLHAIFGRAGEDVKNESLTVPAGSSGVVIGTKHFSRRMHLDDEQKKAIKRKMEAYEEEMNNKAITLFREMVAEINELIGTEMIDPSTRQRVGISDIPEVILEQIDGFSEK
;
A
#
# COMPACT_ATOMS: atom_id res chain seq x y z
N LYS A 1 17.20 3.97 -21.47
CA LYS A 1 17.83 4.68 -20.32
C LYS A 1 17.12 5.97 -19.94
N ILE A 2 16.90 6.94 -20.85
CA ILE A 2 16.29 8.23 -20.53
C ILE A 2 14.92 8.02 -19.86
N VAL A 3 14.02 7.26 -20.48
CA VAL A 3 12.68 7.00 -19.92
C VAL A 3 12.77 6.32 -18.55
N GLY A 4 13.58 5.26 -18.39
CA GLY A 4 13.79 4.59 -17.11
C GLY A 4 14.31 5.55 -16.03
N ASN A 5 15.23 6.43 -16.41
CA ASN A 5 15.84 7.41 -15.51
C ASN A 5 14.87 8.44 -14.94
N TYR A 6 13.82 8.80 -15.68
CA TYR A 6 12.85 9.82 -15.29
C TYR A 6 11.47 9.25 -14.93
N SER A 7 11.29 7.93 -14.97
CA SER A 7 10.02 7.27 -14.65
C SER A 7 9.68 7.25 -13.15
N GLY A 8 10.62 7.60 -12.27
CA GLY A 8 10.46 7.43 -10.81
C GLY A 8 10.44 5.97 -10.34
N MET A 9 10.67 5.01 -11.24
CA MET A 9 10.71 3.58 -10.89
C MET A 9 12.04 3.16 -10.28
N ILE A 10 13.13 3.80 -10.65
CA ILE A 10 14.48 3.48 -10.18
C ILE A 10 14.91 4.40 -9.05
N VAL A 11 15.85 3.92 -8.23
CA VAL A 11 16.50 4.71 -7.18
C VAL A 11 17.97 4.96 -7.56
N LYS A 12 18.39 6.23 -7.40
CA LYS A 12 19.76 6.66 -7.72
C LYS A 12 20.47 7.17 -6.48
N ALA A 13 21.77 6.92 -6.40
CA ALA A 13 22.60 7.48 -5.33
C ALA A 13 22.71 9.01 -5.47
N LYS A 14 22.38 9.76 -4.43
CA LYS A 14 22.49 11.22 -4.37
C LYS A 14 23.96 11.67 -4.30
N ARG A 15 24.78 10.91 -3.59
CA ARG A 15 26.20 11.16 -3.35
C ARG A 15 27.03 9.91 -3.64
N PRO A 16 28.32 10.04 -3.92
CA PRO A 16 29.22 8.88 -3.99
C PRO A 16 29.47 8.35 -2.57
N GLY A 17 29.65 7.05 -2.43
CA GLY A 17 29.90 6.44 -1.12
C GLY A 17 30.06 4.91 -1.20
N ILE A 18 30.06 4.27 -0.04
CA ILE A 18 30.12 2.82 0.10
C ILE A 18 28.80 2.33 0.67
N VAL A 19 28.21 1.30 0.05
CA VAL A 19 26.98 0.69 0.54
C VAL A 19 27.28 -0.06 1.84
N THR A 20 26.72 0.39 2.95
CA THR A 20 26.94 -0.16 4.29
C THR A 20 25.88 -1.18 4.67
N PHE A 21 24.66 -1.01 4.17
CA PHE A 21 23.55 -1.93 4.44
C PHE A 21 22.61 -2.01 3.23
N VAL A 22 22.10 -3.22 2.94
CA VAL A 22 21.11 -3.47 1.89
C VAL A 22 20.12 -4.52 2.36
N ASP A 23 18.85 -4.22 2.28
CA ASP A 23 17.76 -5.18 2.39
C ASP A 23 16.65 -4.88 1.34
N SER A 24 15.51 -5.58 1.43
CA SER A 24 14.38 -5.38 0.52
C SER A 24 13.66 -4.04 0.70
N ASN A 25 13.87 -3.36 1.84
CA ASN A 25 13.13 -2.17 2.22
C ASN A 25 13.99 -0.90 2.18
N ARG A 26 15.31 -1.04 2.35
CA ARG A 26 16.21 0.12 2.40
C ARG A 26 17.64 -0.20 1.99
N ILE A 27 18.31 0.84 1.53
CA ILE A 27 19.75 0.85 1.24
C ILE A 27 20.38 1.98 2.05
N LEU A 28 21.48 1.71 2.76
CA LEU A 28 22.28 2.73 3.45
C LEU A 28 23.62 2.91 2.75
N ILE A 29 24.00 4.17 2.52
CA ILE A 29 25.31 4.53 1.98
C ILE A 29 26.04 5.36 3.03
N ASP A 30 27.26 4.94 3.39
CA ASP A 30 28.13 5.54 4.41
C ASP A 30 27.46 5.77 5.78
N ASN A 31 26.40 4.99 6.12
CA ASN A 31 25.54 5.14 7.29
C ASN A 31 24.89 6.53 7.43
N ALA A 32 24.89 7.35 6.39
CA ALA A 32 24.38 8.71 6.37
C ALA A 32 23.17 8.86 5.43
N ASP A 33 23.26 8.29 4.23
CA ASP A 33 22.19 8.37 3.25
C ASP A 33 21.32 7.13 3.30
N GLU A 34 20.05 7.29 3.70
CA GLU A 34 19.05 6.22 3.69
C GLU A 34 18.15 6.36 2.46
N TYR A 35 18.03 5.25 1.71
CA TYR A 35 17.12 5.14 0.55
C TYR A 35 16.07 4.09 0.86
N LEU A 36 14.85 4.53 1.14
CA LEU A 36 13.69 3.64 1.35
C LEU A 36 13.18 3.12 0.01
N LEU A 37 13.06 1.82 -0.10
CA LEU A 37 12.55 1.13 -1.29
C LEU A 37 11.04 0.92 -1.19
N LYS A 38 10.36 1.12 -2.30
CA LYS A 38 8.92 0.85 -2.40
C LYS A 38 8.73 -0.62 -2.76
N THR A 39 8.16 -1.39 -1.84
CA THR A 39 7.87 -2.81 -2.04
C THR A 39 6.36 -3.04 -2.02
N PHE A 40 5.86 -3.85 -2.95
CA PHE A 40 4.45 -4.24 -3.08
C PHE A 40 3.47 -3.05 -2.98
N ARG A 41 3.77 -1.95 -3.67
CA ARG A 41 2.87 -0.80 -3.74
C ARG A 41 1.94 -0.93 -4.94
N GLY A 42 0.63 -0.85 -4.70
CA GLY A 42 -0.37 -0.81 -5.78
C GLY A 42 -0.22 0.46 -6.62
N LEU A 43 -0.28 0.29 -7.93
CA LEU A 43 -0.40 1.35 -8.92
C LEU A 43 -1.73 1.21 -9.66
N ASN A 44 -1.96 2.06 -10.69
CA ASN A 44 -3.12 1.99 -11.56
C ASN A 44 -3.26 0.60 -12.18
N GLU A 45 -4.49 0.20 -12.51
CA GLU A 45 -4.82 -1.09 -13.14
C GLU A 45 -4.36 -2.31 -12.31
N ARG A 46 -4.36 -2.18 -10.97
CA ARG A 46 -3.93 -3.24 -10.03
C ARG A 46 -2.49 -3.70 -10.20
N THR A 47 -1.65 -2.94 -10.92
CA THR A 47 -0.25 -3.27 -11.11
C THR A 47 0.55 -3.08 -9.82
N CYS A 48 1.68 -3.77 -9.70
CA CYS A 48 2.54 -3.74 -8.53
C CYS A 48 3.83 -2.98 -8.82
N GLN A 49 4.11 -1.96 -8.02
CA GLN A 49 5.45 -1.37 -7.96
C GLN A 49 6.25 -2.06 -6.87
N SER A 50 7.39 -2.64 -7.25
CA SER A 50 8.34 -3.19 -6.30
C SER A 50 9.74 -2.82 -6.76
N GLN A 51 10.50 -2.16 -5.89
CA GLN A 51 11.88 -1.78 -6.16
C GLN A 51 12.81 -2.84 -5.58
N LYS A 52 13.77 -3.28 -6.40
CA LYS A 52 14.73 -4.32 -6.06
C LYS A 52 16.13 -3.73 -6.05
N PRO A 53 16.91 -3.86 -4.95
CA PRO A 53 18.29 -3.41 -4.93
C PRO A 53 19.13 -4.22 -5.91
N ILE A 54 20.00 -3.52 -6.66
CA ILE A 54 20.96 -4.12 -7.60
C ILE A 54 22.39 -4.03 -7.08
N VAL A 55 22.61 -3.28 -5.99
CA VAL A 55 23.92 -3.13 -5.34
C VAL A 55 24.08 -4.12 -4.19
N LYS A 56 25.34 -4.41 -3.84
CA LYS A 56 25.70 -5.30 -2.73
C LYS A 56 26.38 -4.51 -1.62
N MET A 57 26.29 -5.01 -0.39
CA MET A 57 27.02 -4.45 0.74
C MET A 57 28.54 -4.40 0.45
N GLY A 58 29.17 -3.28 0.80
CA GLY A 58 30.59 -3.00 0.53
C GLY A 58 30.88 -2.46 -0.87
N GLN A 59 29.91 -2.36 -1.76
CA GLN A 59 30.09 -1.84 -3.11
C GLN A 59 30.24 -0.30 -3.09
N LYS A 60 31.22 0.22 -3.82
CA LYS A 60 31.38 1.67 -4.07
C LYS A 60 30.38 2.12 -5.13
N VAL A 61 29.65 3.18 -4.86
CA VAL A 61 28.70 3.81 -5.78
C VAL A 61 29.10 5.25 -6.09
N LYS A 62 28.75 5.70 -7.31
CA LYS A 62 28.98 7.08 -7.75
C LYS A 62 27.69 7.90 -7.65
N LYS A 63 27.79 9.23 -7.57
CA LYS A 63 26.62 10.12 -7.68
C LYS A 63 25.86 9.83 -8.98
N GLY A 64 24.53 9.66 -8.87
CA GLY A 64 23.66 9.35 -10.01
C GLY A 64 23.66 7.88 -10.46
N GLN A 65 24.48 7.02 -9.84
CA GLN A 65 24.46 5.59 -10.11
C GLN A 65 23.15 4.97 -9.64
N ILE A 66 22.57 4.09 -10.47
CA ILE A 66 21.36 3.35 -10.11
C ILE A 66 21.70 2.33 -9.04
N ILE A 67 20.95 2.32 -7.96
CA ILE A 67 21.13 1.43 -6.80
C ILE A 67 19.96 0.47 -6.60
N ALA A 68 18.77 0.80 -7.15
CA ALA A 68 17.66 -0.13 -7.20
C ALA A 68 16.86 0.05 -8.49
N ASP A 69 16.41 -1.06 -9.05
CA ASP A 69 15.49 -1.13 -10.19
C ASP A 69 14.05 -1.25 -9.75
N GLY A 70 13.13 -0.81 -10.62
CA GLY A 70 11.69 -0.98 -10.45
C GLY A 70 11.16 -2.25 -11.11
N ALA A 71 9.83 -2.43 -11.05
CA ALA A 71 9.15 -3.61 -11.60
C ALA A 71 9.30 -3.76 -13.12
N SER A 72 9.51 -2.66 -13.85
CA SER A 72 9.60 -2.62 -15.32
C SER A 72 10.94 -2.10 -15.81
N THR A 73 11.98 -2.21 -15.00
CA THR A 73 13.34 -1.77 -15.36
C THR A 73 14.37 -2.83 -15.03
N VAL A 74 15.42 -2.91 -15.86
CA VAL A 74 16.61 -3.73 -15.65
C VAL A 74 17.82 -2.85 -15.93
N ASP A 75 18.73 -2.72 -14.97
CA ASP A 75 19.90 -1.83 -15.05
C ASP A 75 19.53 -0.38 -15.47
N GLY A 76 18.37 0.09 -15.01
CA GLY A 76 17.83 1.41 -15.33
C GLY A 76 17.31 1.59 -16.75
N GLU A 77 17.23 0.54 -17.52
CA GLU A 77 16.59 0.54 -18.83
C GLU A 77 15.16 0.00 -18.72
N LEU A 78 14.26 0.56 -19.52
CA LEU A 78 12.88 0.09 -19.58
C LEU A 78 12.83 -1.35 -20.10
N ALA A 79 12.20 -2.24 -19.35
CA ALA A 79 12.08 -3.67 -19.63
C ALA A 79 10.64 -4.11 -19.35
N ILE A 80 9.71 -3.86 -20.29
CA ILE A 80 8.28 -4.15 -20.17
C ILE A 80 7.85 -5.49 -20.73
N GLY A 81 8.77 -6.27 -21.25
CA GLY A 81 8.50 -7.60 -21.79
C GLY A 81 9.77 -8.31 -22.19
N GLN A 82 9.60 -9.48 -22.80
CA GLN A 82 10.71 -10.28 -23.30
C GLN A 82 10.45 -10.72 -24.76
N ASN A 83 11.52 -10.81 -25.52
CA ASN A 83 11.46 -11.36 -26.86
C ASN A 83 11.39 -12.88 -26.77
N VAL A 84 10.45 -13.47 -27.49
CA VAL A 84 10.27 -14.92 -27.59
C VAL A 84 10.27 -15.36 -29.04
N LEU A 85 10.70 -16.59 -29.30
CA LEU A 85 10.59 -17.20 -30.62
C LEU A 85 9.14 -17.62 -30.87
N VAL A 86 8.55 -17.14 -31.96
CA VAL A 86 7.15 -17.42 -32.35
C VAL A 86 7.14 -18.19 -33.66
N ALA A 87 6.35 -19.25 -33.72
CA ALA A 87 6.05 -19.96 -34.94
C ALA A 87 4.60 -19.65 -35.37
N PHE A 88 4.42 -19.19 -36.60
CA PHE A 88 3.10 -18.96 -37.20
C PHE A 88 2.64 -20.22 -37.98
N ASN A 89 1.89 -21.04 -37.30
CA ASN A 89 1.37 -22.29 -37.90
C ASN A 89 0.07 -22.72 -37.19
N THR A 90 -0.75 -23.53 -37.85
CA THR A 90 -1.83 -24.23 -37.18
C THR A 90 -1.30 -25.34 -36.29
N PHE A 91 -1.86 -25.50 -35.09
CA PHE A 91 -1.41 -26.50 -34.14
C PHE A 91 -2.63 -27.30 -33.65
N ASP A 92 -3.04 -28.29 -34.44
CA ASP A 92 -4.17 -29.20 -34.17
C ASP A 92 -5.47 -28.48 -33.71
N GLY A 93 -5.66 -27.23 -34.14
CA GLY A 93 -6.80 -26.40 -33.77
C GLY A 93 -6.74 -25.75 -32.39
N TYR A 94 -5.69 -26.00 -31.58
CA TYR A 94 -5.55 -25.41 -30.26
C TYR A 94 -5.25 -23.89 -30.26
N ASN A 95 -4.88 -23.36 -31.41
CA ASN A 95 -4.68 -21.93 -31.66
C ASN A 95 -5.74 -21.29 -32.52
N PHE A 96 -6.99 -21.85 -32.49
CA PHE A 96 -8.12 -21.30 -33.20
C PHE A 96 -8.55 -19.93 -32.66
N GLU A 97 -8.90 -18.99 -33.56
CA GLU A 97 -9.19 -17.58 -33.26
C GLU A 97 -8.00 -16.88 -32.58
N ASP A 98 -8.20 -16.34 -31.36
CA ASP A 98 -7.20 -15.58 -30.61
C ASP A 98 -6.37 -16.45 -29.64
N ALA A 99 -6.55 -17.79 -29.71
CA ALA A 99 -5.81 -18.70 -28.83
C ALA A 99 -4.35 -18.80 -29.23
N ILE A 100 -3.48 -18.85 -28.24
CA ILE A 100 -2.02 -18.97 -28.40
C ILE A 100 -1.55 -20.19 -27.61
N VAL A 101 -0.82 -21.08 -28.26
CA VAL A 101 -0.16 -22.21 -27.59
C VAL A 101 1.20 -21.75 -27.11
N ILE A 102 1.47 -21.87 -25.81
CA ILE A 102 2.72 -21.46 -25.20
C ILE A 102 3.56 -22.66 -24.75
N SER A 103 4.88 -22.51 -24.80
CA SER A 103 5.81 -23.51 -24.28
C SER A 103 5.74 -23.58 -22.74
N GLN A 104 5.79 -24.78 -22.18
CA GLN A 104 5.86 -25.01 -20.74
C GLN A 104 7.04 -24.28 -20.08
N ARG A 105 8.12 -24.04 -20.83
CA ARG A 105 9.27 -23.26 -20.36
C ARG A 105 8.87 -21.85 -19.92
N LEU A 106 7.98 -21.17 -20.64
CA LEU A 106 7.54 -19.81 -20.30
C LEU A 106 6.79 -19.78 -18.95
N VAL A 107 6.04 -20.84 -18.66
CA VAL A 107 5.33 -20.99 -17.38
C VAL A 107 6.31 -21.33 -16.25
N ARG A 108 7.21 -22.28 -16.50
CA ARG A 108 8.21 -22.72 -15.49
C ARG A 108 9.16 -21.61 -15.10
N ASP A 109 9.60 -20.81 -16.07
CA ASP A 109 10.59 -19.75 -15.89
C ASP A 109 9.94 -18.40 -15.55
N ASP A 110 8.60 -18.35 -15.31
CA ASP A 110 7.82 -17.16 -14.98
C ASP A 110 8.03 -15.96 -15.93
N VAL A 111 8.20 -16.23 -17.23
CA VAL A 111 8.63 -15.22 -18.21
C VAL A 111 7.65 -14.07 -18.36
N PHE A 112 6.33 -14.34 -18.35
CA PHE A 112 5.27 -13.35 -18.46
C PHE A 112 4.39 -13.27 -17.20
N THR A 113 4.92 -13.67 -16.07
CA THR A 113 4.24 -13.63 -14.78
C THR A 113 4.19 -12.20 -14.27
N SER A 114 3.01 -11.73 -13.89
CA SER A 114 2.78 -10.43 -13.28
C SER A 114 2.17 -10.57 -11.89
N ILE A 115 2.46 -9.59 -11.04
CA ILE A 115 1.90 -9.49 -9.69
C ILE A 115 0.85 -8.39 -9.72
N HIS A 116 -0.34 -8.70 -9.22
CA HIS A 116 -1.44 -7.75 -9.09
C HIS A 116 -1.76 -7.53 -7.62
N ILE A 117 -2.13 -6.30 -7.27
CA ILE A 117 -2.54 -5.92 -5.92
C ILE A 117 -4.00 -5.48 -6.00
N ASP A 118 -4.87 -6.25 -5.35
CA ASP A 118 -6.29 -5.93 -5.21
C ASP A 118 -6.52 -5.29 -3.83
N SER A 119 -7.26 -4.18 -3.81
CA SER A 119 -7.72 -3.52 -2.60
C SER A 119 -9.21 -3.75 -2.46
N LEU A 120 -9.61 -4.41 -1.38
CA LEU A 120 -11.00 -4.68 -1.06
C LEU A 120 -11.38 -3.86 0.18
N GLU A 121 -12.52 -3.20 0.12
CA GLU A 121 -12.99 -2.31 1.16
C GLU A 121 -14.37 -2.74 1.66
N VAL A 122 -14.58 -2.61 2.96
CA VAL A 122 -15.88 -2.85 3.59
C VAL A 122 -16.09 -1.83 4.69
N GLU A 123 -17.32 -1.34 4.83
CA GLU A 123 -17.69 -0.39 5.87
C GLU A 123 -18.81 -0.93 6.75
N VAL A 124 -18.85 -0.46 7.98
CA VAL A 124 -19.87 -0.71 8.96
C VAL A 124 -20.81 0.50 9.01
N ARG A 125 -22.12 0.25 8.94
CA ARG A 125 -23.14 1.29 8.90
C ARG A 125 -24.09 1.17 10.10
N ASP A 126 -24.61 2.28 10.55
CA ASP A 126 -25.72 2.31 11.50
C ASP A 126 -27.03 2.15 10.72
N THR A 127 -27.71 1.02 10.93
CA THR A 127 -29.00 0.75 10.30
C THR A 127 -30.16 0.98 11.29
N LYS A 128 -31.38 1.12 10.78
CA LYS A 128 -32.58 1.23 11.62
C LYS A 128 -32.85 -0.01 12.49
N LEU A 129 -32.28 -1.16 12.12
CA LEU A 129 -32.41 -2.43 12.83
C LEU A 129 -31.35 -2.63 13.92
N GLY A 130 -30.29 -1.85 13.90
CA GLY A 130 -29.14 -1.92 14.80
C GLY A 130 -27.85 -1.56 14.07
N LYS A 131 -26.76 -1.62 14.80
CA LYS A 131 -25.41 -1.37 14.23
C LYS A 131 -24.90 -2.63 13.55
N GLU A 132 -24.29 -2.46 12.40
CA GLU A 132 -23.43 -3.48 11.82
C GLU A 132 -22.13 -3.55 12.63
N GLU A 133 -21.47 -4.69 12.68
CA GLU A 133 -20.29 -4.87 13.51
C GLU A 133 -19.26 -5.77 12.81
N PHE A 134 -17.98 -5.44 13.00
CA PHE A 134 -16.89 -6.35 12.64
C PHE A 134 -16.64 -7.30 13.80
N THR A 135 -16.62 -8.59 13.52
CA THR A 135 -16.41 -9.64 14.53
C THR A 135 -15.87 -10.91 13.91
N CYS A 136 -15.17 -11.70 14.72
CA CYS A 136 -14.81 -13.07 14.36
C CYS A 136 -15.94 -14.08 14.69
N ASP A 137 -16.93 -13.69 15.50
CA ASP A 137 -18.08 -14.52 15.81
C ASP A 137 -19.16 -14.38 14.72
N ILE A 138 -19.04 -15.22 13.70
CA ILE A 138 -19.84 -15.17 12.47
C ILE A 138 -20.71 -16.44 12.43
N PRO A 139 -22.04 -16.30 12.31
CA PRO A 139 -22.92 -17.44 12.24
C PRO A 139 -22.69 -18.27 10.96
N ASN A 140 -22.86 -19.59 11.09
CA ASN A 140 -22.81 -20.58 9.99
C ASN A 140 -21.50 -20.59 9.20
N VAL A 141 -20.37 -20.33 9.86
CA VAL A 141 -19.02 -20.36 9.29
C VAL A 141 -18.19 -21.43 9.99
N SER A 142 -17.38 -22.14 9.23
CA SER A 142 -16.50 -23.16 9.77
C SER A 142 -15.28 -22.54 10.49
N GLU A 143 -14.80 -23.18 11.56
CA GLU A 143 -13.59 -22.74 12.30
C GLU A 143 -12.37 -22.57 11.38
N ARG A 144 -12.26 -23.38 10.33
CA ARG A 144 -11.18 -23.28 9.34
C ARG A 144 -11.17 -21.93 8.62
N GLN A 145 -12.33 -21.35 8.31
CA GLN A 145 -12.44 -20.05 7.66
C GLN A 145 -12.16 -18.91 8.63
N LEU A 146 -12.37 -19.12 9.93
CA LEU A 146 -12.11 -18.13 10.97
C LEU A 146 -10.66 -18.12 11.45
N MET A 147 -9.89 -19.17 11.21
CA MET A 147 -8.55 -19.38 11.76
C MET A 147 -7.55 -18.24 11.47
N ASN A 148 -7.73 -17.56 10.36
CA ASN A 148 -6.86 -16.46 9.94
C ASN A 148 -7.35 -15.07 10.36
N LEU A 149 -8.49 -14.98 11.05
CA LEU A 149 -9.04 -13.71 11.55
C LEU A 149 -8.45 -13.37 12.92
N ASN A 150 -8.32 -12.08 13.19
CA ASN A 150 -8.02 -11.53 14.50
C ASN A 150 -9.31 -11.44 15.34
N GLU A 151 -9.19 -11.05 16.60
CA GLU A 151 -10.33 -10.80 17.51
C GLU A 151 -11.31 -9.77 16.96
N ASP A 152 -10.81 -8.77 16.21
CA ASP A 152 -11.62 -7.75 15.52
C ASP A 152 -12.29 -8.27 14.24
N GLY A 153 -12.17 -9.55 13.90
CA GLY A 153 -12.72 -10.11 12.68
C GLY A 153 -11.95 -9.75 11.40
N ILE A 154 -10.73 -9.21 11.50
CA ILE A 154 -9.90 -8.80 10.37
C ILE A 154 -8.81 -9.85 10.12
N ILE A 155 -8.57 -10.19 8.86
CA ILE A 155 -7.57 -11.17 8.47
C ILE A 155 -6.14 -10.69 8.79
N ARG A 156 -5.27 -11.64 9.17
CA ARG A 156 -3.86 -11.37 9.50
C ARG A 156 -3.02 -11.15 8.24
N ASN A 157 -2.07 -10.22 8.32
CA ASN A 157 -1.06 -10.04 7.29
C ASN A 157 -0.23 -11.32 7.11
N GLY A 158 0.09 -11.66 5.86
CA GLY A 158 0.81 -12.88 5.50
C GLY A 158 -0.07 -14.12 5.34
N ALA A 159 -1.37 -14.05 5.63
CA ALA A 159 -2.30 -15.16 5.41
C ALA A 159 -2.44 -15.45 3.91
N ARG A 160 -2.38 -16.72 3.53
CA ARG A 160 -2.76 -17.18 2.19
C ARG A 160 -4.26 -17.35 2.12
N VAL A 161 -4.86 -16.81 1.08
CA VAL A 161 -6.31 -16.81 0.87
C VAL A 161 -6.67 -17.33 -0.52
N GLY A 162 -7.80 -17.99 -0.58
CA GLY A 162 -8.41 -18.50 -1.80
C GLY A 162 -9.87 -18.06 -1.96
N PRO A 163 -10.52 -18.42 -3.05
CA PRO A 163 -11.91 -18.07 -3.31
C PRO A 163 -12.83 -18.49 -2.16
N GLY A 164 -13.64 -17.55 -1.66
CA GLY A 164 -14.58 -17.79 -0.57
C GLY A 164 -14.01 -17.68 0.85
N ASP A 165 -12.69 -17.52 1.02
CA ASP A 165 -12.12 -17.24 2.34
C ASP A 165 -12.55 -15.85 2.84
N ILE A 166 -12.75 -15.72 4.15
CA ILE A 166 -13.19 -14.48 4.78
C ILE A 166 -12.00 -13.56 5.01
N LEU A 167 -12.08 -12.34 4.49
CA LEU A 167 -11.10 -11.27 4.70
C LEU A 167 -11.47 -10.39 5.89
N VAL A 168 -12.75 -10.06 6.01
CA VAL A 168 -13.27 -9.28 7.15
C VAL A 168 -14.61 -9.86 7.56
N GLY A 169 -14.73 -10.28 8.78
CA GLY A 169 -15.97 -10.76 9.38
C GLY A 169 -16.90 -9.59 9.67
N LYS A 170 -18.08 -9.59 9.08
CA LYS A 170 -19.11 -8.58 9.29
C LYS A 170 -20.45 -9.24 9.53
N VAL A 171 -21.12 -8.79 10.57
CA VAL A 171 -22.48 -9.22 10.91
C VAL A 171 -23.44 -8.03 10.84
N VAL A 172 -24.64 -8.31 10.37
CA VAL A 172 -25.71 -7.33 10.21
C VAL A 172 -26.95 -7.81 10.95
N PRO A 173 -27.64 -6.95 11.74
CA PRO A 173 -28.87 -7.34 12.41
C PRO A 173 -29.96 -7.76 11.41
N LYS A 174 -30.61 -8.89 11.67
CA LYS A 174 -31.74 -9.38 10.85
C LYS A 174 -33.03 -8.59 11.16
N SER A 175 -33.84 -8.34 10.13
CA SER A 175 -35.22 -7.89 10.33
C SER A 175 -36.10 -9.09 10.74
N LYS A 176 -37.14 -8.82 11.56
CA LYS A 176 -38.11 -9.86 11.97
C LYS A 176 -38.79 -10.56 10.78
N ASN A 177 -38.78 -9.94 9.60
CA ASN A 177 -39.41 -10.49 8.40
C ASN A 177 -38.49 -11.42 7.62
N GLU A 178 -37.18 -11.40 7.89
CA GLU A 178 -36.16 -12.22 7.20
C GLU A 178 -35.89 -13.56 7.90
N LEU A 179 -36.56 -13.83 9.02
CA LEU A 179 -36.47 -15.12 9.71
C LEU A 179 -37.12 -16.19 8.87
N THR A 180 -36.43 -17.32 8.70
CA THR A 180 -37.00 -18.50 8.06
C THR A 180 -38.15 -19.08 8.91
N PRO A 181 -39.07 -19.89 8.36
CA PRO A 181 -40.14 -20.52 9.14
C PRO A 181 -39.59 -21.35 10.31
N GLU A 182 -38.45 -22.01 10.15
CA GLU A 182 -37.77 -22.79 11.19
C GLU A 182 -37.22 -21.87 12.30
N GLU A 183 -36.58 -20.76 11.94
CA GLU A 183 -36.09 -19.77 12.89
C GLU A 183 -37.26 -19.12 13.67
N LYS A 184 -38.36 -18.83 13.03
CA LYS A 184 -39.59 -18.33 13.70
C LYS A 184 -40.12 -19.33 14.70
N LEU A 185 -40.10 -20.61 14.37
CA LEU A 185 -40.56 -21.68 15.28
C LEU A 185 -39.60 -21.80 16.50
N LEU A 186 -38.27 -21.78 16.24
CA LEU A 186 -37.26 -21.79 17.31
C LEU A 186 -37.41 -20.58 18.24
N HIS A 187 -37.63 -19.40 17.69
CA HIS A 187 -37.93 -18.17 18.46
C HIS A 187 -39.18 -18.32 19.32
N ALA A 188 -40.19 -18.97 18.81
CA ALA A 188 -41.45 -19.19 19.54
C ALA A 188 -41.30 -20.21 20.68
N ILE A 189 -40.45 -21.21 20.54
CA ILE A 189 -40.25 -22.30 21.51
C ILE A 189 -39.21 -21.93 22.57
N PHE A 190 -38.07 -21.38 22.17
CA PHE A 190 -36.90 -21.15 23.03
C PHE A 190 -36.64 -19.68 23.36
N GLY A 191 -37.53 -18.78 22.98
CA GLY A 191 -37.33 -17.35 23.12
C GLY A 191 -36.27 -16.86 22.14
N ARG A 192 -35.45 -15.83 22.50
CA ARG A 192 -34.43 -15.23 21.63
C ARG A 192 -33.21 -16.15 21.43
N ALA A 193 -33.37 -17.44 21.29
CA ALA A 193 -32.28 -18.40 21.07
C ALA A 193 -31.91 -18.58 19.59
N GLY A 194 -32.30 -17.67 18.71
CA GLY A 194 -31.86 -17.63 17.29
C GLY A 194 -30.86 -16.51 17.05
N GLU A 195 -29.96 -16.73 16.14
CA GLU A 195 -28.99 -15.73 15.69
C GLU A 195 -29.73 -14.51 15.10
N ASP A 196 -29.74 -13.41 15.87
CA ASP A 196 -30.38 -12.15 15.47
C ASP A 196 -29.58 -11.40 14.37
N VAL A 197 -28.50 -12.04 13.86
CA VAL A 197 -27.57 -11.44 12.92
C VAL A 197 -27.39 -12.31 11.67
N LYS A 198 -27.09 -11.65 10.56
CA LYS A 198 -26.79 -12.25 9.27
C LYS A 198 -25.31 -12.04 8.93
N ASN A 199 -24.69 -13.05 8.35
CA ASN A 199 -23.33 -12.94 7.83
C ASN A 199 -23.32 -12.09 6.54
N GLU A 200 -22.60 -10.96 6.56
CA GLU A 200 -22.27 -10.12 5.41
C GLU A 200 -20.77 -9.86 5.34
N SER A 201 -19.98 -10.87 5.66
CA SER A 201 -18.53 -10.81 5.64
C SER A 201 -17.97 -10.54 4.25
N LEU A 202 -16.87 -9.82 4.19
CA LEU A 202 -16.10 -9.62 2.97
C LEU A 202 -15.29 -10.89 2.68
N THR A 203 -15.58 -11.52 1.55
CA THR A 203 -14.90 -12.75 1.11
C THR A 203 -14.04 -12.50 -0.12
N VAL A 204 -13.07 -13.38 -0.34
CA VAL A 204 -12.24 -13.36 -1.54
C VAL A 204 -13.11 -13.70 -2.76
N PRO A 205 -13.09 -12.86 -3.81
CA PRO A 205 -13.85 -13.11 -5.04
C PRO A 205 -13.47 -14.43 -5.72
N ALA A 206 -14.41 -15.01 -6.47
CA ALA A 206 -14.14 -16.20 -7.27
C ALA A 206 -13.01 -15.96 -8.27
N GLY A 207 -12.12 -16.92 -8.42
CA GLY A 207 -10.97 -16.86 -9.33
C GLY A 207 -9.76 -16.07 -8.78
N SER A 208 -9.87 -15.45 -7.63
CA SER A 208 -8.76 -14.74 -6.98
C SER A 208 -8.13 -15.61 -5.90
N SER A 209 -6.80 -15.63 -5.84
CA SER A 209 -6.05 -16.24 -4.75
C SER A 209 -4.75 -15.48 -4.54
N GLY A 210 -4.28 -15.39 -3.30
CA GLY A 210 -3.09 -14.60 -3.04
C GLY A 210 -2.64 -14.64 -1.59
N VAL A 211 -1.85 -13.63 -1.22
CA VAL A 211 -1.36 -13.40 0.13
C VAL A 211 -1.75 -12.00 0.57
N VAL A 212 -2.28 -11.89 1.77
CA VAL A 212 -2.63 -10.58 2.36
C VAL A 212 -1.35 -9.82 2.69
N ILE A 213 -1.13 -8.69 2.04
CA ILE A 213 0.07 -7.85 2.24
C ILE A 213 -0.14 -6.73 3.26
N GLY A 214 -1.37 -6.36 3.55
CA GLY A 214 -1.68 -5.31 4.51
C GLY A 214 -3.17 -5.17 4.78
N THR A 215 -3.49 -4.74 5.99
CA THR A 215 -4.83 -4.40 6.43
C THR A 215 -4.81 -3.01 7.07
N LYS A 216 -5.87 -2.24 6.87
CA LYS A 216 -6.05 -0.94 7.50
C LYS A 216 -7.45 -0.87 8.10
N HIS A 217 -7.52 -0.55 9.36
CA HIS A 217 -8.77 -0.35 10.09
C HIS A 217 -8.92 1.14 10.43
N PHE A 218 -10.04 1.72 10.04
CA PHE A 218 -10.37 3.11 10.33
C PHE A 218 -11.62 3.14 11.20
N SER A 219 -11.57 3.82 12.34
CA SER A 219 -12.74 4.05 13.18
C SER A 219 -13.11 5.53 13.23
N ARG A 220 -14.40 5.83 13.33
CA ARG A 220 -14.86 7.21 13.55
C ARG A 220 -14.60 7.61 15.00
N ARG A 221 -14.12 8.84 15.22
CA ARG A 221 -13.77 9.38 16.56
C ARG A 221 -14.95 9.49 17.55
N MET A 222 -16.15 9.14 17.14
CA MET A 222 -17.38 9.39 17.91
C MET A 222 -17.50 8.58 19.21
N HIS A 223 -16.70 7.54 19.42
CA HIS A 223 -16.78 6.64 20.58
C HIS A 223 -15.48 6.58 21.41
N LEU A 224 -14.62 7.58 21.26
CA LEU A 224 -13.38 7.62 22.03
C LEU A 224 -13.62 8.29 23.39
N ASP A 225 -13.10 7.69 24.45
CA ASP A 225 -13.03 8.31 25.77
C ASP A 225 -12.16 9.57 25.75
N ASP A 226 -12.39 10.49 26.68
CA ASP A 226 -11.66 11.76 26.73
C ASP A 226 -10.15 11.59 26.91
N GLU A 227 -9.71 10.52 27.57
CA GLU A 227 -8.28 10.17 27.68
C GLU A 227 -7.71 9.71 26.33
N GLN A 228 -8.46 8.89 25.59
CA GLN A 228 -8.08 8.44 24.24
C GLN A 228 -8.03 9.61 23.26
N LYS A 229 -8.99 10.54 23.32
CA LYS A 229 -8.97 11.77 22.52
C LYS A 229 -7.72 12.61 22.79
N LYS A 230 -7.37 12.81 24.08
CA LYS A 230 -6.16 13.54 24.47
C LYS A 230 -4.87 12.83 24.01
N ALA A 231 -4.84 11.50 24.10
CA ALA A 231 -3.67 10.71 23.63
C ALA A 231 -3.50 10.79 22.12
N ILE A 232 -4.59 10.73 21.35
CA ILE A 232 -4.58 10.88 19.90
C ILE A 232 -4.13 12.30 19.51
N LYS A 233 -4.67 13.32 20.17
CA LYS A 233 -4.31 14.70 19.92
C LYS A 233 -2.80 14.93 20.11
N ARG A 234 -2.22 14.45 21.23
CA ARG A 234 -0.77 14.50 21.47
C ARG A 234 0.05 13.78 20.39
N LYS A 235 -0.43 12.61 19.93
CA LYS A 235 0.24 11.88 18.84
C LYS A 235 0.18 12.65 17.52
N MET A 236 -0.94 13.30 17.23
CA MET A 236 -1.08 14.13 16.04
C MET A 236 -0.15 15.33 16.09
N GLU A 237 -0.14 16.08 17.19
CA GLU A 237 0.74 17.23 17.40
C GLU A 237 2.22 16.82 17.24
N ALA A 238 2.64 15.71 17.85
CA ALA A 238 4.00 15.19 17.71
C ALA A 238 4.33 14.78 16.26
N TYR A 239 3.37 14.19 15.55
CA TYR A 239 3.56 13.81 14.14
C TYR A 239 3.63 15.05 13.23
N GLU A 240 2.78 16.04 13.47
CA GLU A 240 2.80 17.33 12.75
C GLU A 240 4.13 18.05 12.96
N GLU A 241 4.63 18.08 14.20
CA GLU A 241 5.93 18.65 14.52
C GLU A 241 7.08 17.91 13.82
N GLU A 242 7.05 16.56 13.79
CA GLU A 242 8.04 15.75 13.09
C GLU A 242 8.01 16.02 11.58
N MET A 243 6.81 16.08 10.99
CA MET A 243 6.64 16.34 9.56
C MET A 243 7.07 17.76 9.18
N ASN A 244 6.75 18.76 10.00
CA ASN A 244 7.19 20.13 9.81
C ASN A 244 8.72 20.22 9.85
N ASN A 245 9.36 19.59 10.82
CA ASN A 245 10.83 19.55 10.91
C ASN A 245 11.47 18.88 9.68
N LYS A 246 10.87 17.80 9.15
CA LYS A 246 11.32 17.17 7.92
C LYS A 246 11.15 18.09 6.71
N ALA A 247 10.00 18.77 6.61
CA ALA A 247 9.73 19.72 5.53
C ALA A 247 10.74 20.89 5.56
N ILE A 248 11.00 21.45 6.73
CA ILE A 248 12.00 22.52 6.92
C ILE A 248 13.40 22.05 6.49
N THR A 249 13.79 20.84 6.86
CA THR A 249 15.10 20.28 6.48
C THR A 249 15.22 20.12 4.96
N LEU A 250 14.21 19.54 4.31
CA LEU A 250 14.18 19.37 2.87
C LEU A 250 14.20 20.70 2.12
N PHE A 251 13.48 21.70 2.64
CA PHE A 251 13.47 23.03 2.05
C PHE A 251 14.83 23.73 2.16
N ARG A 252 15.50 23.61 3.31
CA ARG A 252 16.86 24.12 3.49
C ARG A 252 17.85 23.48 2.52
N GLU A 253 17.76 22.17 2.31
CA GLU A 253 18.57 21.45 1.32
C GLU A 253 18.30 21.98 -0.09
N MET A 254 17.02 22.16 -0.44
CA MET A 254 16.60 22.67 -1.76
C MET A 254 17.11 24.11 -2.00
N VAL A 255 16.98 25.00 -1.02
CA VAL A 255 17.49 26.37 -1.13
C VAL A 255 19.01 26.39 -1.24
N ALA A 256 19.71 25.54 -0.52
CA ALA A 256 21.17 25.42 -0.63
C ALA A 256 21.59 24.92 -2.04
N GLU A 257 20.91 23.94 -2.60
CA GLU A 257 21.18 23.47 -3.97
C GLU A 257 20.90 24.56 -5.02
N ILE A 258 19.81 25.33 -4.85
CA ILE A 258 19.48 26.44 -5.75
C ILE A 258 20.54 27.55 -5.68
N ASN A 259 20.95 27.93 -4.48
CA ASN A 259 21.99 28.93 -4.29
C ASN A 259 23.33 28.51 -4.90
N GLU A 260 23.68 27.22 -4.79
CA GLU A 260 24.87 26.65 -5.43
C GLU A 260 24.78 26.72 -6.99
N LEU A 261 23.61 26.42 -7.54
CA LEU A 261 23.38 26.45 -8.99
C LEU A 261 23.39 27.87 -9.56
N ILE A 262 22.83 28.84 -8.85
CA ILE A 262 22.73 30.24 -9.29
C ILE A 262 24.02 31.02 -9.01
N GLY A 263 24.83 30.55 -8.07
CA GLY A 263 26.05 31.23 -7.60
C GLY A 263 25.79 32.51 -6.79
N THR A 264 24.53 32.76 -6.43
CA THR A 264 24.10 33.91 -5.61
C THR A 264 23.01 33.47 -4.64
N GLU A 265 22.90 34.15 -3.50
CA GLU A 265 21.81 33.90 -2.55
C GLU A 265 20.46 34.38 -3.10
N MET A 266 19.41 33.59 -2.89
CA MET A 266 18.06 33.95 -3.28
C MET A 266 17.57 35.20 -2.52
N ILE A 267 16.84 36.06 -3.22
CA ILE A 267 16.21 37.27 -2.67
C ILE A 267 14.70 37.07 -2.70
N ASP A 268 14.03 37.29 -1.60
CA ASP A 268 12.56 37.30 -1.54
C ASP A 268 12.02 38.47 -2.37
N PRO A 269 11.19 38.22 -3.40
CA PRO A 269 10.67 39.27 -4.27
C PRO A 269 9.74 40.25 -3.56
N SER A 270 9.12 39.86 -2.43
CA SER A 270 8.19 40.68 -1.66
C SER A 270 8.91 41.59 -0.66
N THR A 271 9.91 41.07 0.06
CA THR A 271 10.62 41.81 1.08
C THR A 271 11.93 42.41 0.60
N ARG A 272 12.44 41.99 -0.57
CA ARG A 272 13.77 42.32 -1.14
C ARG A 272 14.94 42.01 -0.18
N GLN A 273 14.72 41.18 0.82
CA GLN A 273 15.76 40.69 1.69
C GLN A 273 16.34 39.37 1.20
N ARG A 274 17.57 39.06 1.53
CA ARG A 274 18.17 37.74 1.25
C ARG A 274 17.45 36.68 2.07
N VAL A 275 17.01 35.62 1.42
CA VAL A 275 16.40 34.49 2.09
C VAL A 275 17.51 33.74 2.80
N GLY A 276 17.70 34.04 4.07
CA GLY A 276 18.66 33.34 4.93
C GLY A 276 18.11 31.96 5.31
N ILE A 277 19.02 30.99 5.47
CA ILE A 277 18.65 29.60 5.88
C ILE A 277 17.92 29.58 7.25
N SER A 278 18.08 30.64 8.06
CA SER A 278 17.45 30.80 9.38
C SER A 278 16.00 31.30 9.32
N ASP A 279 15.59 31.99 8.25
CA ASP A 279 14.30 32.72 8.20
C ASP A 279 13.18 31.92 7.51
N ILE A 280 13.54 30.82 6.91
CA ILE A 280 12.66 29.94 6.12
C ILE A 280 11.57 29.23 6.95
N PRO A 281 11.76 28.85 8.21
CA PRO A 281 10.79 28.06 8.96
C PRO A 281 9.39 28.68 9.11
N GLU A 282 9.30 30.00 9.39
CA GLU A 282 8.01 30.64 9.63
C GLU A 282 7.20 30.86 8.36
N VAL A 283 7.85 31.29 7.28
CA VAL A 283 7.20 31.52 5.98
C VAL A 283 6.66 30.25 5.35
N ILE A 284 7.33 29.10 5.57
CA ILE A 284 6.85 27.81 5.05
C ILE A 284 5.67 27.28 5.85
N LEU A 285 5.69 27.40 7.17
CA LEU A 285 4.61 26.95 8.04
C LEU A 285 3.29 27.67 7.72
N GLU A 286 3.33 28.99 7.52
CA GLU A 286 2.16 29.77 7.10
C GLU A 286 1.64 29.41 5.71
N GLN A 287 2.50 28.98 4.79
CA GLN A 287 2.07 28.58 3.44
C GLN A 287 1.63 27.12 3.36
N ILE A 288 2.19 26.22 4.18
CA ILE A 288 1.76 24.81 4.24
C ILE A 288 0.35 24.71 4.81
N ASP A 289 -0.01 25.50 5.82
CA ASP A 289 -1.39 25.56 6.34
C ASP A 289 -2.39 26.01 5.27
N GLY A 290 -2.01 26.89 4.36
CA GLY A 290 -2.83 27.28 3.20
C GLY A 290 -2.96 26.22 2.10
N PHE A 291 -2.07 25.23 2.04
CA PHE A 291 -2.12 24.11 1.07
C PHE A 291 -2.93 22.92 1.59
N SER A 292 -3.09 22.75 2.90
CA SER A 292 -3.88 21.67 3.49
C SER A 292 -5.39 21.88 3.36
N GLU A 293 -5.86 23.10 3.08
CA GLU A 293 -7.28 23.46 2.90
C GLU A 293 -7.75 23.47 1.43
N LYS A 294 -6.88 23.20 0.46
CA LYS A 294 -7.21 23.10 -0.96
C LYS A 294 -6.92 21.71 -1.51
#